data_411dc63ac76534b4a2194eceb03909a6
#
_entry.id   411dc63ac76534b4a2194eceb03909a6
#
_cell.length_a   1.000
_cell.length_b   1.000
_cell.length_c   1.000
_cell.angle_alpha   90.00
_cell.angle_beta   90.00
_cell.angle_gamma   90.00
#
_symmetry.space_group_name_H-M   'P 1'
#
loop_
_entity.id
_entity.type
_entity.pdbx_description
1 polymer ?
#
loop_
_entity_poly.entity_id
_entity_poly.type
_entity_poly.pdbx_seq_one_letter_code
_entity_poly.pdbx_strand_id
1 'polypeptide(L)'
;MKQIQHYGEQTKQQVQKLIDHNKLGAYLLNKYPTSHDAATDKALYTYATDIKNSTMKKSPPLSKVLYDGKINILHDALGQHTFVSRVQGGKLKSKNEIRIASMFRSVPEAFLRMIVVHELAHFKEKAHNKAFYKLCEHMEPEYHQLEFDLRLYLIHIEQFGKLYK
;
A
#
# COMPACT_ATOMS: atom_id res chain seq x y z
N MET A 1 -9.90 -11.74 -10.79
CA MET A 1 -9.56 -10.58 -9.94
C MET A 1 -9.19 -11.03 -8.52
N LYS A 2 -8.00 -11.57 -8.44
CA LYS A 2 -7.49 -12.10 -7.18
C LYS A 2 -7.41 -11.05 -6.08
N GLN A 3 -7.10 -9.82 -6.45
CA GLN A 3 -6.85 -8.73 -5.53
C GLN A 3 -8.07 -8.34 -4.70
N ILE A 4 -9.26 -8.60 -5.23
CA ILE A 4 -10.51 -8.27 -4.53
C ILE A 4 -11.39 -9.49 -4.29
N GLN A 5 -10.80 -10.68 -4.31
CA GLN A 5 -11.54 -11.94 -4.19
C GLN A 5 -12.38 -12.02 -2.92
N HIS A 6 -11.93 -11.40 -1.85
CA HIS A 6 -12.62 -11.44 -0.57
C HIS A 6 -13.69 -10.35 -0.39
N TYR A 7 -13.91 -9.52 -1.40
CA TYR A 7 -14.95 -8.51 -1.35
C TYR A 7 -16.29 -9.12 -1.80
N GLY A 8 -17.39 -8.43 -1.49
CA GLY A 8 -18.72 -8.90 -1.85
C GLY A 8 -18.98 -8.94 -3.35
N GLU A 9 -19.95 -9.76 -3.75
CA GLU A 9 -20.27 -9.94 -5.17
C GLU A 9 -20.65 -8.65 -5.87
N GLN A 10 -21.42 -7.79 -5.18
CA GLN A 10 -21.84 -6.51 -5.77
C GLN A 10 -20.63 -5.65 -6.12
N THR A 11 -19.67 -5.57 -5.20
CA THR A 11 -18.42 -4.81 -5.43
C THR A 11 -17.65 -5.39 -6.61
N LYS A 12 -17.50 -6.71 -6.63
CA LYS A 12 -16.78 -7.37 -7.72
C LYS A 12 -17.45 -7.13 -9.08
N GLN A 13 -18.78 -7.14 -9.11
CA GLN A 13 -19.52 -6.87 -10.35
C GLN A 13 -19.32 -5.42 -10.80
N GLN A 14 -19.30 -4.46 -9.89
CA GLN A 14 -19.05 -3.06 -10.22
C GLN A 14 -17.64 -2.87 -10.81
N VAL A 15 -16.65 -3.53 -10.21
CA VAL A 15 -15.28 -3.47 -10.73
C VAL A 15 -15.20 -4.12 -12.11
N GLN A 16 -15.85 -5.26 -12.29
CA GLN A 16 -15.86 -5.93 -13.58
C GLN A 16 -16.47 -5.04 -14.67
N LYS A 17 -17.53 -4.30 -14.34
CA LYS A 17 -18.11 -3.35 -15.30
C LYS A 17 -17.13 -2.26 -15.70
N LEU A 18 -16.37 -1.74 -14.75
CA LEU A 18 -15.32 -0.74 -15.07
C LEU A 18 -14.30 -1.32 -16.04
N ILE A 19 -13.92 -2.57 -15.84
CA ILE A 19 -12.97 -3.24 -16.71
C ILE A 19 -13.57 -3.44 -18.09
N ASP A 20 -14.78 -3.99 -18.14
CA ASP A 20 -15.45 -4.32 -19.41
C ASP A 20 -15.71 -3.09 -20.27
N HIS A 21 -15.94 -1.94 -19.65
CA HIS A 21 -16.17 -0.68 -20.36
C HIS A 21 -14.89 0.16 -20.50
N ASN A 22 -13.74 -0.44 -20.18
CA ASN A 22 -12.44 0.23 -20.26
C ASN A 22 -12.41 1.56 -19.48
N LYS A 23 -13.00 1.57 -18.29
CA LYS A 23 -13.12 2.78 -17.46
C LYS A 23 -12.31 2.72 -16.15
N LEU A 24 -11.66 1.60 -15.87
CA LEU A 24 -10.92 1.45 -14.62
C LEU A 24 -9.78 2.46 -14.52
N GLY A 25 -9.02 2.63 -15.60
CA GLY A 25 -7.91 3.59 -15.61
C GLY A 25 -8.41 5.02 -15.41
N ALA A 26 -9.50 5.40 -16.07
CA ALA A 26 -10.07 6.74 -15.93
C ALA A 26 -10.57 6.98 -14.50
N TYR A 27 -11.19 5.98 -13.89
CA TYR A 27 -11.63 6.08 -12.50
C TYR A 27 -10.44 6.43 -11.57
N LEU A 28 -9.34 5.68 -11.73
CA LEU A 28 -8.16 5.89 -10.91
C LEU A 28 -7.48 7.23 -11.19
N LEU A 29 -7.33 7.60 -12.45
CA LEU A 29 -6.67 8.85 -12.82
C LEU A 29 -7.49 10.08 -12.42
N ASN A 30 -8.82 9.98 -12.45
CA ASN A 30 -9.67 11.07 -11.99
C ASN A 30 -9.53 11.29 -10.49
N LYS A 31 -9.42 10.21 -9.74
CA LYS A 31 -9.33 10.27 -8.29
C LYS A 31 -7.90 10.56 -7.82
N TYR A 32 -6.92 10.00 -8.52
CA TYR A 32 -5.50 10.11 -8.17
C TYR A 32 -4.71 10.45 -9.42
N PRO A 33 -4.65 11.73 -9.79
CA PRO A 33 -4.08 12.09 -11.10
C PRO A 33 -2.56 12.07 -11.21
N THR A 34 -1.84 12.18 -10.10
CA THR A 34 -0.38 12.34 -10.16
C THR A 34 0.35 11.46 -9.17
N SER A 35 1.62 11.16 -9.48
CA SER A 35 2.52 10.47 -8.56
C SER A 35 3.06 11.44 -7.51
N HIS A 36 3.45 10.86 -6.36
CA HIS A 36 4.15 11.62 -5.34
C HIS A 36 5.61 11.89 -5.76
N ASP A 37 6.30 12.69 -4.96
CA ASP A 37 7.69 13.06 -5.24
C ASP A 37 8.72 12.48 -4.25
N ALA A 38 8.32 11.56 -3.38
CA ALA A 38 9.23 10.93 -2.41
C ALA A 38 9.84 9.64 -2.99
N ALA A 39 10.43 9.73 -4.19
CA ALA A 39 10.86 8.55 -4.93
C ALA A 39 12.22 8.00 -4.51
N THR A 40 12.99 8.72 -3.71
CA THR A 40 14.28 8.25 -3.21
C THR A 40 14.14 7.66 -1.82
N ASP A 41 15.08 6.82 -1.42
CA ASP A 41 15.06 6.26 -0.07
C ASP A 41 15.15 7.35 0.99
N LYS A 42 15.94 8.39 0.73
CA LYS A 42 16.05 9.51 1.66
C LYS A 42 14.71 10.24 1.83
N ALA A 43 14.03 10.53 0.74
CA ALA A 43 12.74 11.20 0.78
C ALA A 43 11.69 10.30 1.43
N LEU A 44 11.74 9.01 1.16
CA LEU A 44 10.84 8.05 1.79
C LEU A 44 11.06 7.99 3.31
N TYR A 45 12.31 8.02 3.75
CA TYR A 45 12.62 8.03 5.17
C TYR A 45 12.00 9.26 5.86
N THR A 46 12.15 10.43 5.25
CA THR A 46 11.57 11.66 5.78
C THR A 46 10.04 11.57 5.82
N TYR A 47 9.46 11.09 4.73
CA TYR A 47 8.00 10.91 4.62
C TYR A 47 7.46 9.99 5.72
N ALA A 48 8.07 8.83 5.89
CA ALA A 48 7.63 7.85 6.89
C ALA A 48 7.85 8.38 8.31
N THR A 49 8.97 9.05 8.55
CA THR A 49 9.28 9.62 9.84
C THR A 49 8.27 10.70 10.23
N ASP A 50 7.85 11.53 9.28
CA ASP A 50 6.86 12.56 9.54
C ASP A 50 5.52 11.96 9.96
N ILE A 51 5.07 10.92 9.28
CA ILE A 51 3.84 10.22 9.66
C ILE A 51 3.99 9.61 11.06
N LYS A 52 5.09 8.92 11.29
CA LYS A 52 5.34 8.29 12.59
C LYS A 52 5.32 9.33 13.71
N ASN A 53 6.02 10.44 13.53
CA ASN A 53 6.12 11.46 14.57
C ASN A 53 4.80 12.15 14.86
N SER A 54 3.90 12.24 13.89
CA SER A 54 2.59 12.85 14.11
C SER A 54 1.56 11.88 14.69
N THR A 55 1.76 10.57 14.53
CA THR A 55 0.74 9.59 14.91
C THR A 55 1.22 8.55 15.93
N MET A 56 2.52 8.29 15.98
CA MET A 56 3.11 7.29 16.88
C MET A 56 4.30 7.90 17.61
N LYS A 57 4.06 9.00 18.30
CA LYS A 57 5.12 9.81 18.89
C LYS A 57 6.01 9.06 19.88
N LYS A 58 5.44 8.11 20.59
CA LYS A 58 6.18 7.37 21.63
C LYS A 58 6.92 6.17 21.10
N SER A 59 6.77 5.86 19.81
CA SER A 59 7.48 4.74 19.23
C SER A 59 8.95 5.09 18.98
N PRO A 60 9.85 4.11 19.05
CA PRO A 60 11.26 4.38 18.78
C PRO A 60 11.47 4.94 17.36
N PRO A 61 12.57 5.69 17.16
CA PRO A 61 12.88 6.20 15.82
C PRO A 61 13.03 5.08 14.79
N LEU A 62 12.71 5.41 13.53
CA LEU A 62 12.94 4.48 12.44
C LEU A 62 14.44 4.35 12.20
N SER A 63 14.93 3.10 12.10
CA SER A 63 16.33 2.87 11.84
C SER A 63 16.66 2.97 10.35
N LYS A 64 15.71 2.56 9.49
CA LYS A 64 15.94 2.50 8.06
C LYS A 64 14.61 2.42 7.34
N VAL A 65 14.48 3.16 6.25
CA VAL A 65 13.31 3.08 5.38
C VAL A 65 13.82 3.09 3.95
N LEU A 66 13.42 2.11 3.15
CA LEU A 66 13.89 2.03 1.78
C LEU A 66 12.89 1.35 0.87
N TYR A 67 13.00 1.65 -0.41
CA TYR A 67 12.31 0.90 -1.44
C TYR A 67 13.08 -0.39 -1.71
N ASP A 68 12.36 -1.49 -1.85
CA ASP A 68 12.97 -2.81 -2.01
C ASP A 68 12.42 -3.49 -3.27
N GLY A 69 13.28 -3.64 -4.26
CA GLY A 69 12.90 -4.26 -5.54
C GLY A 69 12.63 -5.76 -5.45
N LYS A 70 12.96 -6.38 -4.34
CA LYS A 70 12.72 -7.81 -4.15
C LYS A 70 11.29 -8.12 -3.74
N ILE A 71 10.53 -7.12 -3.28
CA ILE A 71 9.14 -7.31 -2.90
C ILE A 71 8.28 -7.22 -4.15
N ASN A 72 7.55 -8.29 -4.45
CA ASN A 72 6.64 -8.33 -5.59
C ASN A 72 5.21 -8.30 -5.09
N ILE A 73 4.66 -7.11 -5.02
CA ILE A 73 3.33 -6.92 -4.45
C ILE A 73 2.23 -7.53 -5.33
N LEU A 74 2.43 -7.59 -6.65
CA LEU A 74 1.46 -8.22 -7.53
C LEU A 74 1.36 -9.71 -7.24
N HIS A 75 2.49 -10.36 -7.00
CA HIS A 75 2.52 -11.78 -6.69
C HIS A 75 2.01 -12.03 -5.27
N ASP A 76 2.43 -11.22 -4.33
CA ASP A 76 2.11 -11.42 -2.91
C ASP A 76 0.66 -11.09 -2.59
N ALA A 77 -0.04 -10.40 -3.49
CA ALA A 77 -1.44 -10.02 -3.30
C ALA A 77 -2.42 -11.10 -3.74
N LEU A 78 -1.95 -12.28 -4.13
CA LEU A 78 -2.78 -13.32 -4.71
C LEU A 78 -3.74 -13.92 -3.69
N GLY A 79 -4.98 -13.46 -3.68
CA GLY A 79 -6.01 -14.05 -2.85
C GLY A 79 -5.81 -13.86 -1.36
N GLN A 80 -4.80 -13.14 -0.95
CA GLN A 80 -4.50 -12.92 0.45
C GLN A 80 -5.09 -11.61 0.92
N HIS A 81 -5.34 -11.50 2.21
CA HIS A 81 -5.82 -10.27 2.79
C HIS A 81 -4.72 -9.23 2.90
N THR A 82 -3.47 -9.66 2.82
CA THR A 82 -2.36 -8.77 2.94
C THR A 82 -1.53 -8.84 1.69
N PHE A 83 -1.10 -7.72 1.18
CA PHE A 83 -0.17 -7.65 0.07
C PHE A 83 1.13 -7.03 0.47
N VAL A 84 1.47 -7.05 1.76
CA VAL A 84 2.65 -6.55 2.19
C VAL A 84 3.29 -7.45 2.96
N SER A 85 4.22 -7.36 2.95
CA SER A 85 5.09 -7.32 3.41
C SER A 85 5.53 -8.10 4.42
N ARG A 86 6.04 -9.08 4.22
CA ARG A 86 6.70 -9.85 5.05
C ARG A 86 8.10 -9.81 4.74
N VAL A 87 8.94 -10.12 5.63
CA VAL A 87 10.34 -10.29 5.41
C VAL A 87 10.52 -11.33 4.37
N GLN A 88 11.13 -10.96 3.29
CA GLN A 88 11.28 -11.83 2.16
C GLN A 88 12.62 -12.53 2.17
N GLY A 89 12.68 -13.72 1.56
CA GLY A 89 13.91 -14.44 1.37
C GLY A 89 14.60 -14.85 2.64
N GLY A 90 13.86 -15.01 3.72
CA GLY A 90 14.46 -15.42 4.98
C GLY A 90 15.33 -14.37 5.65
N LYS A 91 15.40 -13.19 5.06
CA LYS A 91 16.22 -12.14 5.61
C LYS A 91 15.43 -11.34 6.63
N LEU A 92 15.96 -11.24 7.82
CA LEU A 92 15.30 -10.48 8.88
C LEU A 92 15.56 -9.00 8.70
N LYS A 93 14.51 -8.21 8.90
CA LYS A 93 14.65 -6.77 8.95
C LYS A 93 15.32 -6.38 10.26
N SER A 94 16.09 -5.31 10.22
CA SER A 94 16.57 -4.68 11.43
C SER A 94 15.39 -4.17 12.24
N LYS A 95 15.58 -4.03 13.54
CA LYS A 95 14.55 -3.45 14.39
C LYS A 95 14.20 -2.05 13.90
N ASN A 96 12.89 -1.77 13.82
CA ASN A 96 12.36 -0.48 13.37
C ASN A 96 12.73 -0.13 11.93
N GLU A 97 12.93 -1.13 11.11
CA GLU A 97 13.19 -0.95 9.69
C GLU A 97 11.90 -1.13 8.88
N ILE A 98 11.72 -0.31 7.85
CA ILE A 98 10.59 -0.42 6.92
C ILE A 98 11.13 -0.64 5.52
N ARG A 99 10.54 -1.60 4.82
CA ARG A 99 10.82 -1.86 3.41
C ARG A 99 9.53 -1.76 2.61
N ILE A 100 9.56 -0.94 1.57
CA ILE A 100 8.40 -0.67 0.72
C ILE A 100 8.71 -1.20 -0.68
N ALA A 101 7.77 -1.92 -1.28
CA ALA A 101 7.97 -2.41 -2.65
C ALA A 101 8.30 -1.26 -3.59
N SER A 102 9.27 -1.49 -4.50
CA SER A 102 9.75 -0.45 -5.39
C SER A 102 8.69 0.13 -6.31
N MET A 103 7.60 -0.60 -6.57
CA MET A 103 6.52 -0.06 -7.38
C MET A 103 5.91 1.20 -6.77
N PHE A 104 6.04 1.38 -5.44
CA PHE A 104 5.50 2.55 -4.77
C PHE A 104 6.33 3.81 -4.98
N ARG A 105 7.45 3.74 -5.71
CA ARG A 105 8.20 4.95 -6.07
C ARG A 105 7.37 5.87 -6.97
N SER A 106 6.53 5.29 -7.82
CA SER A 106 5.77 6.05 -8.81
C SER A 106 4.31 5.68 -8.75
N VAL A 107 3.67 6.09 -7.68
CA VAL A 107 2.22 5.95 -7.45
C VAL A 107 1.71 7.24 -6.82
N PRO A 108 0.40 7.45 -6.79
CA PRO A 108 -0.15 8.60 -6.06
C PRO A 108 0.25 8.60 -4.59
N GLU A 109 0.34 9.80 -4.02
CA GLU A 109 0.73 9.96 -2.63
C GLU A 109 -0.20 9.18 -1.69
N ALA A 110 -1.50 9.11 -2.02
CA ALA A 110 -2.45 8.37 -1.21
C ALA A 110 -2.07 6.89 -1.05
N PHE A 111 -1.53 6.28 -2.12
CA PHE A 111 -1.12 4.88 -2.05
C PHE A 111 0.18 4.71 -1.25
N LEU A 112 1.10 5.65 -1.40
CA LEU A 112 2.31 5.64 -0.58
C LEU A 112 1.95 5.78 0.89
N ARG A 113 1.04 6.70 1.21
CA ARG A 113 0.60 6.89 2.58
C ARG A 113 -0.02 5.62 3.15
N MET A 114 -0.89 4.99 2.38
CA MET A 114 -1.54 3.75 2.81
C MET A 114 -0.51 2.67 3.16
N ILE A 115 0.49 2.46 2.31
CA ILE A 115 1.45 1.38 2.55
C ILE A 115 2.40 1.72 3.70
N VAL A 116 2.79 2.97 3.85
CA VAL A 116 3.63 3.40 4.97
C VAL A 116 2.88 3.25 6.29
N VAL A 117 1.62 3.65 6.33
CA VAL A 117 0.77 3.48 7.51
C VAL A 117 0.65 1.99 7.87
N HIS A 118 0.46 1.13 6.87
CA HIS A 118 0.39 -0.30 7.06
C HIS A 118 1.66 -0.84 7.74
N GLU A 119 2.83 -0.43 7.23
CA GLU A 119 4.09 -0.89 7.80
C GLU A 119 4.35 -0.32 9.20
N LEU A 120 3.97 0.92 9.43
CA LEU A 120 4.10 1.50 10.76
C LEU A 120 3.22 0.77 11.78
N ALA A 121 2.00 0.39 11.37
CA ALA A 121 1.10 -0.33 12.26
C ALA A 121 1.68 -1.66 12.70
N HIS A 122 2.47 -2.31 11.84
CA HIS A 122 3.12 -3.57 12.16
C HIS A 122 4.16 -3.46 13.28
N PHE A 123 4.59 -2.26 13.62
CA PHE A 123 5.49 -2.10 14.77
C PHE A 123 4.79 -2.48 16.08
N LYS A 124 3.47 -2.33 16.13
CA LYS A 124 2.68 -2.66 17.33
C LYS A 124 1.85 -3.91 17.17
N GLU A 125 1.37 -4.19 15.96
CA GLU A 125 0.48 -5.32 15.70
C GLU A 125 1.04 -6.13 14.55
N LYS A 126 1.60 -7.29 14.84
CA LYS A 126 2.22 -8.12 13.81
C LYS A 126 1.19 -8.77 12.88
N ALA A 127 0.04 -9.13 13.42
CA ALA A 127 -1.02 -9.77 12.64
C ALA A 127 -2.00 -8.74 12.13
N HIS A 128 -2.65 -9.05 11.01
CA HIS A 128 -3.69 -8.19 10.44
C HIS A 128 -5.01 -8.42 11.18
N ASN A 129 -5.02 -8.12 12.46
CA ASN A 129 -6.17 -8.29 13.32
C ASN A 129 -6.93 -6.97 13.47
N LYS A 130 -7.99 -7.00 14.31
CA LYS A 130 -8.80 -5.80 14.52
C LYS A 130 -8.00 -4.63 15.06
N ALA A 131 -7.09 -4.90 15.99
CA ALA A 131 -6.24 -3.85 16.56
C ALA A 131 -5.34 -3.22 15.53
N PHE A 132 -4.80 -4.03 14.59
CA PHE A 132 -4.00 -3.53 13.49
C PHE A 132 -4.79 -2.55 12.64
N TYR A 133 -5.99 -2.92 12.21
CA TYR A 133 -6.79 -2.05 11.36
C TYR A 133 -7.27 -0.80 12.08
N LYS A 134 -7.55 -0.89 13.37
CA LYS A 134 -7.88 0.30 14.16
C LYS A 134 -6.72 1.28 14.19
N LEU A 135 -5.50 0.76 14.32
CA LEU A 135 -4.32 1.61 14.31
C LEU A 135 -4.12 2.25 12.94
N CYS A 136 -4.30 1.49 11.87
CA CYS A 136 -4.23 2.05 10.52
C CYS A 136 -5.25 3.17 10.33
N GLU A 137 -6.48 2.97 10.77
CA GLU A 137 -7.53 3.98 10.64
C GLU A 137 -7.25 5.20 11.49
N HIS A 138 -6.60 5.03 12.63
CA HIS A 138 -6.18 6.16 13.45
C HIS A 138 -5.16 7.02 12.73
N MET A 139 -4.19 6.39 12.07
CA MET A 139 -3.15 7.11 11.33
C MET A 139 -3.67 7.69 10.02
N GLU A 140 -4.61 7.00 9.37
CA GLU A 140 -5.20 7.42 8.11
C GLU A 140 -6.67 7.01 8.09
N PRO A 141 -7.60 7.95 8.33
CA PRO A 141 -9.04 7.61 8.40
C PRO A 141 -9.60 6.94 7.14
N GLU A 142 -9.02 7.21 5.97
CA GLU A 142 -9.45 6.63 4.70
C GLU A 142 -8.71 5.36 4.35
N TYR A 143 -8.02 4.74 5.31
CA TYR A 143 -7.15 3.59 5.06
C TYR A 143 -7.83 2.50 4.23
N HIS A 144 -9.05 2.11 4.59
CA HIS A 144 -9.72 1.00 3.89
C HIS A 144 -10.07 1.36 2.45
N GLN A 145 -10.47 2.61 2.19
CA GLN A 145 -10.74 3.05 0.83
C GLN A 145 -9.46 3.10 0.00
N LEU A 146 -8.38 3.58 0.60
CA LEU A 146 -7.09 3.62 -0.08
C LEU A 146 -6.58 2.23 -0.40
N GLU A 147 -6.75 1.30 0.52
CA GLU A 147 -6.36 -0.09 0.28
C GLU A 147 -7.16 -0.67 -0.88
N PHE A 148 -8.47 -0.42 -0.90
CA PHE A 148 -9.32 -0.90 -1.99
C PHE A 148 -8.88 -0.31 -3.33
N ASP A 149 -8.67 1.00 -3.37
CA ASP A 149 -8.26 1.65 -4.63
C ASP A 149 -6.87 1.19 -5.08
N LEU A 150 -5.96 0.92 -4.14
CA LEU A 150 -4.68 0.33 -4.50
C LEU A 150 -4.88 -1.05 -5.15
N ARG A 151 -5.77 -1.87 -4.60
CA ARG A 151 -6.08 -3.17 -5.20
C ARG A 151 -6.63 -3.03 -6.61
N LEU A 152 -7.46 -2.02 -6.86
CA LEU A 152 -7.92 -1.71 -8.21
C LEU A 152 -6.77 -1.35 -9.13
N TYR A 153 -5.79 -0.60 -8.63
CA TYR A 153 -4.62 -0.26 -9.43
C TYR A 153 -3.77 -1.51 -9.73
N LEU A 154 -3.64 -2.42 -8.77
CA LEU A 154 -2.93 -3.69 -9.02
C LEU A 154 -3.63 -4.50 -10.11
N ILE A 155 -4.96 -4.52 -10.12
CA ILE A 155 -5.71 -5.16 -11.19
C ILE A 155 -5.41 -4.47 -12.54
N HIS A 156 -5.40 -3.14 -12.54
CA HIS A 156 -5.09 -2.38 -13.75
C HIS A 156 -3.70 -2.70 -14.28
N ILE A 157 -2.71 -2.75 -13.39
CA ILE A 157 -1.34 -3.08 -13.81
C ILE A 157 -1.29 -4.45 -14.46
N GLU A 158 -1.95 -5.43 -13.86
CA GLU A 158 -1.93 -6.80 -14.35
C GLU A 158 -2.57 -6.93 -15.72
N GLN A 159 -3.66 -6.21 -15.98
CA GLN A 159 -4.41 -6.35 -17.22
C GLN A 159 -4.04 -5.32 -18.29
N PHE A 160 -3.64 -4.12 -17.89
CA PHE A 160 -3.46 -3.02 -18.82
C PHE A 160 -2.13 -2.27 -18.66
N GLY A 161 -1.36 -2.56 -17.63
CA GLY A 161 -0.10 -1.88 -17.37
C GLY A 161 -0.22 -0.70 -16.42
N LYS A 162 0.90 0.00 -16.25
CA LYS A 162 0.99 1.10 -15.29
C LYS A 162 0.26 2.34 -15.78
N LEU A 163 -0.29 3.08 -14.81
CA LEU A 163 -0.91 4.40 -15.07
C LEU A 163 0.02 5.54 -14.69
N TYR A 164 0.97 5.32 -13.80
CA TYR A 164 1.83 6.36 -13.26
C TYR A 164 3.28 6.06 -13.60
N LYS A 165 4.04 7.13 -13.79
CA LYS A 165 5.47 7.01 -14.10
C LYS A 165 6.35 7.32 -12.91
#